data_ee888cd4d3d0a5939bb8b78b3216064c
#
_entry.id   ee888cd4d3d0a5939bb8b78b3216064c
#
_cell.length_a   1.000
_cell.length_b   1.000
_cell.length_c   1.000
_cell.angle_alpha   90.00
_cell.angle_beta   90.00
_cell.angle_gamma   90.00
#
_symmetry.space_group_name_H-M   'P 1'
#
loop_
_entity.id
_entity.type
_entity.pdbx_description
1 polymer ?
#
loop_
_entity_poly.entity_id
_entity_poly.type
_entity_poly.pdbx_seq_one_letter_code
_entity_poly.pdbx_strand_id
1 'polypeptide(L)'
;MESRKPYLATLPGLILGCFVCCALWGSAFPCIKIGYGLFGIPAHDSASQLLFAGLRFTLAGALVIVGMSAAQRRPLIPRARDIKPIFVLSLFQTIGQYFFFYLGLSRASAMSSSIIEASANFLAILFAALAFHTERLNTPKVLGCVLGFAGVALVNLSGADGTFGFTLDGEGFILASTVAGALSTCLIGIFSREHDGVLLAGWQFLVGGVVLTAIGFLMGGTLSPTEIAPAIALIIYMALISAVAYSLWSRLLAVNPVSRVSVFGFMNPVFGVLLSALLLGEGAGTSPVTVIVALLLVCGGIIIVNKPKKA
;
A
#
# COMPACT_ATOMS: atom_id res chain seq x y z
N MET A 1 -17.61 23.91 24.59
CA MET A 1 -16.51 22.92 24.71
C MET A 1 -15.92 22.70 23.33
N GLU A 2 -14.77 23.30 23.02
CA GLU A 2 -14.02 22.97 21.81
C GLU A 2 -13.62 21.50 21.88
N SER A 3 -14.20 20.66 20.99
CA SER A 3 -13.79 19.28 20.90
C SER A 3 -12.32 19.25 20.45
N ARG A 4 -11.42 18.82 21.31
CA ARG A 4 -10.00 18.66 20.96
C ARG A 4 -9.91 17.82 19.68
N LYS A 5 -9.30 18.39 18.65
CA LYS A 5 -9.06 17.66 17.38
C LYS A 5 -8.35 16.34 17.69
N PRO A 6 -8.76 15.20 17.08
CA PRO A 6 -8.06 13.93 17.25
C PRO A 6 -6.56 14.10 16.94
N TYR A 7 -5.69 13.45 17.70
CA TYR A 7 -4.23 13.56 17.51
C TYR A 7 -3.80 13.34 16.06
N LEU A 8 -4.39 12.35 15.38
CA LEU A 8 -4.11 12.03 13.97
C LEU A 8 -4.56 13.13 12.97
N ALA A 9 -5.38 14.08 13.38
CA ALA A 9 -5.75 15.26 12.60
C ALA A 9 -4.76 16.42 12.74
N THR A 10 -3.86 16.36 13.75
CA THR A 10 -2.77 17.34 13.93
C THR A 10 -1.64 17.05 12.96
N LEU A 11 -0.83 18.07 12.61
CA LEU A 11 0.31 17.88 11.70
C LEU A 11 1.33 16.85 12.23
N PRO A 12 1.75 16.87 13.50
CA PRO A 12 2.65 15.84 14.05
C PRO A 12 2.05 14.43 14.00
N GLY A 13 0.76 14.29 14.37
CA GLY A 13 0.07 13.00 14.32
C GLY A 13 -0.06 12.44 12.90
N LEU A 14 -0.35 13.31 11.92
CA LEU A 14 -0.38 12.96 10.50
C LEU A 14 1.00 12.49 10.02
N ILE A 15 2.06 13.28 10.27
CA ILE A 15 3.42 12.95 9.84
C ILE A 15 3.86 11.62 10.45
N LEU A 16 3.74 11.46 11.77
CA LEU A 16 4.15 10.23 12.46
C LEU A 16 3.36 9.01 11.97
N GLY A 17 2.04 9.14 11.85
CA GLY A 17 1.19 8.05 11.37
C GLY A 17 1.50 7.62 9.95
N CYS A 18 1.65 8.58 9.02
CA CYS A 18 2.02 8.27 7.64
C CYS A 18 3.43 7.69 7.54
N PHE A 19 4.39 8.22 8.30
CA PHE A 19 5.77 7.70 8.35
C PHE A 19 5.78 6.23 8.78
N VAL A 20 5.07 5.87 9.84
CA VAL A 20 4.95 4.49 10.31
C VAL A 20 4.34 3.59 9.24
N CYS A 21 3.24 4.02 8.59
CA CYS A 21 2.63 3.25 7.52
C CYS A 21 3.60 3.03 6.35
N CYS A 22 4.28 4.09 5.90
CA CYS A 22 5.20 4.01 4.77
C CYS A 22 6.46 3.18 5.09
N ALA A 23 7.00 3.26 6.31
CA ALA A 23 8.11 2.42 6.75
C ALA A 23 7.71 0.94 6.79
N LEU A 24 6.53 0.62 7.30
CA LEU A 24 5.98 -0.74 7.30
C LEU A 24 5.79 -1.27 5.88
N TRP A 25 5.15 -0.50 4.99
CA TRP A 25 4.98 -0.92 3.60
C TRP A 25 6.30 -1.00 2.84
N GLY A 26 7.25 -0.09 3.10
CA GLY A 26 8.59 -0.16 2.54
C GLY A 26 9.32 -1.44 2.94
N SER A 27 9.16 -1.89 4.20
CA SER A 27 9.76 -3.16 4.65
C SER A 27 9.13 -4.40 3.98
N ALA A 28 7.92 -4.28 3.44
CA ALA A 28 7.29 -5.40 2.73
C ALA A 28 8.06 -5.80 1.45
N PHE A 29 8.74 -4.85 0.77
CA PHE A 29 9.46 -5.15 -0.48
C PHE A 29 10.57 -6.20 -0.28
N PRO A 30 11.56 -6.01 0.62
CA PRO A 30 12.54 -7.05 0.88
C PRO A 30 11.93 -8.31 1.47
N CYS A 31 10.90 -8.19 2.34
CA CYS A 31 10.22 -9.33 2.93
C CYS A 31 9.49 -10.21 1.91
N ILE A 32 8.91 -9.62 0.84
CA ILE A 32 8.30 -10.40 -0.26
C ILE A 32 9.38 -11.25 -0.96
N LYS A 33 10.56 -10.67 -1.26
CA LYS A 33 11.67 -11.42 -1.88
C LYS A 33 12.17 -12.55 -1.00
N ILE A 34 12.40 -12.28 0.28
CA ILE A 34 12.78 -13.30 1.29
C ILE A 34 11.70 -14.39 1.35
N GLY A 35 10.42 -13.97 1.36
CA GLY A 35 9.29 -14.89 1.38
C GLY A 35 9.25 -15.80 0.16
N TYR A 36 9.49 -15.29 -1.04
CA TYR A 36 9.54 -16.12 -2.23
C TYR A 36 10.64 -17.19 -2.13
N GLY A 37 11.83 -16.82 -1.61
CA GLY A 37 12.90 -17.79 -1.35
C GLY A 37 12.49 -18.84 -0.33
N LEU A 38 11.91 -18.43 0.82
CA LEU A 38 11.52 -19.34 1.91
C LEU A 38 10.37 -20.28 1.53
N PHE A 39 9.46 -19.86 0.65
CA PHE A 39 8.30 -20.65 0.21
C PHE A 39 8.52 -21.34 -1.14
N GLY A 40 9.72 -21.25 -1.72
CA GLY A 40 10.04 -21.87 -3.01
C GLY A 40 9.22 -21.32 -4.17
N ILE A 41 8.89 -20.01 -4.17
CA ILE A 41 8.06 -19.36 -5.17
C ILE A 41 8.93 -18.78 -6.29
N PRO A 42 8.82 -19.30 -7.55
CA PRO A 42 9.53 -18.73 -8.68
C PRO A 42 9.10 -17.31 -9.02
N ALA A 43 10.02 -16.51 -9.59
CA ALA A 43 9.77 -15.10 -9.90
C ALA A 43 8.59 -14.87 -10.89
N HIS A 44 8.35 -15.83 -11.78
CA HIS A 44 7.29 -15.74 -12.80
C HIS A 44 6.04 -16.58 -12.47
N ASP A 45 5.96 -17.14 -11.26
CA ASP A 45 4.81 -17.93 -10.82
C ASP A 45 3.78 -17.05 -10.11
N SER A 46 2.95 -16.38 -10.91
CA SER A 46 1.87 -15.52 -10.41
C SER A 46 0.86 -16.27 -9.54
N ALA A 47 0.62 -17.57 -9.80
CA ALA A 47 -0.34 -18.38 -9.05
C ALA A 47 0.13 -18.57 -7.61
N SER A 48 1.39 -18.99 -7.40
CA SER A 48 1.99 -19.15 -6.07
C SER A 48 2.17 -17.80 -5.36
N GLN A 49 2.48 -16.72 -6.10
CA GLN A 49 2.55 -15.36 -5.56
C GLN A 49 1.18 -14.88 -5.06
N LEU A 50 0.09 -15.13 -5.82
CA LEU A 50 -1.27 -14.83 -5.39
C LEU A 50 -1.68 -15.65 -4.17
N LEU A 51 -1.34 -16.94 -4.14
CA LEU A 51 -1.59 -17.81 -3.00
C LEU A 51 -0.90 -17.30 -1.73
N PHE A 52 0.39 -16.94 -1.84
CA PHE A 52 1.17 -16.36 -0.75
C PHE A 52 0.58 -15.03 -0.25
N ALA A 53 0.20 -14.13 -1.17
CA ALA A 53 -0.43 -12.87 -0.83
C ALA A 53 -1.81 -13.07 -0.17
N GLY A 54 -2.61 -14.00 -0.69
CA GLY A 54 -3.91 -14.33 -0.14
C GLY A 54 -3.82 -14.82 1.30
N LEU A 55 -2.92 -15.76 1.59
CA LEU A 55 -2.68 -16.26 2.94
C LEU A 55 -2.22 -15.13 3.87
N ARG A 56 -1.31 -14.28 3.44
CA ARG A 56 -0.84 -13.11 4.20
C ARG A 56 -1.99 -12.17 4.55
N PHE A 57 -2.86 -11.84 3.60
CA PHE A 57 -3.99 -10.93 3.84
C PHE A 57 -5.09 -11.58 4.69
N THR A 58 -5.36 -12.87 4.49
CA THR A 58 -6.27 -13.64 5.35
C THR A 58 -5.80 -13.58 6.80
N LEU A 59 -4.52 -13.83 7.05
CA LEU A 59 -3.92 -13.74 8.37
C LEU A 59 -3.95 -12.30 8.91
N ALA A 60 -3.66 -11.30 8.08
CA ALA A 60 -3.74 -9.89 8.48
C ALA A 60 -5.16 -9.52 8.94
N GLY A 61 -6.19 -9.92 8.19
CA GLY A 61 -7.59 -9.73 8.56
C GLY A 61 -7.95 -10.40 9.88
N ALA A 62 -7.55 -11.66 10.04
CA ALA A 62 -7.75 -12.42 11.29
C ALA A 62 -7.05 -11.73 12.47
N LEU A 63 -5.80 -11.28 12.32
CA LEU A 63 -5.05 -10.58 13.37
C LEU A 63 -5.73 -9.27 13.79
N VAL A 64 -6.24 -8.48 12.83
CA VAL A 64 -6.99 -7.25 13.14
C VAL A 64 -8.27 -7.60 13.91
N ILE A 65 -9.05 -8.55 13.42
CA ILE A 65 -10.33 -8.91 14.03
C ILE A 65 -10.12 -9.46 15.45
N VAL A 66 -9.23 -10.43 15.63
CA VAL A 66 -8.94 -11.04 16.93
C VAL A 66 -8.29 -10.05 17.88
N GLY A 67 -7.24 -9.35 17.43
CA GLY A 67 -6.50 -8.39 18.25
C GLY A 67 -7.38 -7.25 18.75
N MET A 68 -8.21 -6.68 17.86
CA MET A 68 -9.11 -5.60 18.25
C MET A 68 -10.29 -6.08 19.08
N SER A 69 -10.80 -7.30 18.82
CA SER A 69 -11.83 -7.90 19.68
C SER A 69 -11.30 -8.08 21.10
N ALA A 70 -10.09 -8.60 21.26
CA ALA A 70 -9.43 -8.75 22.56
C ALA A 70 -9.17 -7.39 23.24
N ALA A 71 -8.62 -6.42 22.52
CA ALA A 71 -8.31 -5.09 23.04
C ALA A 71 -9.57 -4.33 23.49
N GLN A 72 -10.67 -4.45 22.76
CA GLN A 72 -11.95 -3.80 23.08
C GLN A 72 -12.84 -4.62 24.00
N ARG A 73 -12.43 -5.85 24.35
CA ARG A 73 -13.23 -6.83 25.13
C ARG A 73 -14.63 -7.06 24.55
N ARG A 74 -14.77 -6.96 23.24
CA ARG A 74 -16.01 -7.19 22.49
C ARG A 74 -15.68 -7.69 21.09
N PRO A 75 -16.51 -8.59 20.51
CA PRO A 75 -16.25 -9.10 19.17
C PRO A 75 -16.38 -7.99 18.14
N LEU A 76 -15.41 -7.92 17.21
CA LEU A 76 -15.38 -6.97 16.09
C LEU A 76 -16.24 -7.52 14.94
N ILE A 77 -17.56 -7.55 15.13
CA ILE A 77 -18.54 -8.10 14.17
C ILE A 77 -19.12 -6.96 13.32
N PRO A 78 -19.17 -7.10 11.98
CA PRO A 78 -19.77 -6.09 11.11
C PRO A 78 -21.29 -6.08 11.27
N ARG A 79 -21.86 -4.89 11.22
CA ARG A 79 -23.31 -4.69 11.11
C ARG A 79 -23.74 -4.79 9.65
N ALA A 80 -25.02 -4.94 9.37
CA ALA A 80 -25.54 -4.99 8.00
C ALA A 80 -25.09 -3.79 7.13
N ARG A 81 -24.99 -2.60 7.71
CA ARG A 81 -24.52 -1.39 7.04
C ARG A 81 -23.04 -1.45 6.62
N ASP A 82 -22.23 -2.27 7.29
CA ASP A 82 -20.77 -2.38 7.06
C ASP A 82 -20.46 -3.38 5.93
N ILE A 83 -21.41 -4.25 5.57
CA ILE A 83 -21.21 -5.33 4.58
C ILE A 83 -20.85 -4.78 3.21
N LYS A 84 -21.61 -3.79 2.71
CA LYS A 84 -21.34 -3.18 1.40
C LYS A 84 -19.96 -2.49 1.34
N PRO A 85 -19.56 -1.62 2.30
CA PRO A 85 -18.20 -1.09 2.37
C PRO A 85 -17.12 -2.16 2.41
N ILE A 86 -17.29 -3.22 3.23
CA ILE A 86 -16.32 -4.34 3.31
C ILE A 86 -16.16 -5.00 1.95
N PHE A 87 -17.27 -5.35 1.28
CA PHE A 87 -17.24 -6.01 -0.03
C PHE A 87 -16.56 -5.13 -1.09
N VAL A 88 -16.91 -3.84 -1.15
CA VAL A 88 -16.33 -2.90 -2.11
C VAL A 88 -14.83 -2.72 -1.86
N LEU A 89 -14.40 -2.57 -0.61
CA LEU A 89 -12.98 -2.47 -0.29
C LEU A 89 -12.25 -3.79 -0.56
N SER A 90 -12.85 -4.96 -0.26
CA SER A 90 -12.26 -6.26 -0.62
C SER A 90 -12.01 -6.36 -2.12
N LEU A 91 -12.99 -5.92 -2.93
CA LEU A 91 -12.91 -6.00 -4.38
C LEU A 91 -11.81 -5.10 -4.95
N PHE A 92 -11.76 -3.83 -4.54
CA PHE A 92 -10.80 -2.88 -5.12
C PHE A 92 -9.42 -2.97 -4.46
N GLN A 93 -9.34 -2.99 -3.12
CA GLN A 93 -8.07 -2.90 -2.40
C GLN A 93 -7.33 -4.23 -2.32
N THR A 94 -8.03 -5.35 -2.10
CA THR A 94 -7.36 -6.63 -1.90
C THR A 94 -7.41 -7.49 -3.15
N ILE A 95 -8.59 -7.78 -3.68
CA ILE A 95 -8.71 -8.68 -4.83
C ILE A 95 -8.19 -7.99 -6.09
N GLY A 96 -8.81 -6.90 -6.52
CA GLY A 96 -8.50 -6.25 -7.79
C GLY A 96 -7.05 -5.73 -7.84
N GLN A 97 -6.66 -4.96 -6.82
CA GLN A 97 -5.32 -4.39 -6.77
C GLN A 97 -4.24 -5.48 -6.83
N TYR A 98 -4.28 -6.48 -5.96
CA TYR A 98 -3.21 -7.48 -5.89
C TYR A 98 -3.29 -8.54 -6.98
N PHE A 99 -4.48 -8.90 -7.46
CA PHE A 99 -4.61 -9.78 -8.62
C PHE A 99 -3.90 -9.20 -9.85
N PHE A 100 -4.25 -7.97 -10.22
CA PHE A 100 -3.61 -7.31 -11.36
C PHE A 100 -2.12 -7.01 -11.11
N PHE A 101 -1.75 -6.66 -9.86
CA PHE A 101 -0.35 -6.41 -9.51
C PHE A 101 0.53 -7.63 -9.78
N TYR A 102 0.16 -8.80 -9.25
CA TYR A 102 0.99 -9.98 -9.38
C TYR A 102 1.01 -10.55 -10.79
N LEU A 103 -0.11 -10.49 -11.52
CA LEU A 103 -0.11 -10.86 -12.93
C LEU A 103 0.74 -9.91 -13.78
N GLY A 104 0.66 -8.63 -13.54
CA GLY A 104 1.46 -7.63 -14.23
C GLY A 104 2.95 -7.75 -13.91
N LEU A 105 3.29 -7.89 -12.63
CA LEU A 105 4.68 -7.97 -12.16
C LEU A 105 5.44 -9.18 -12.72
N SER A 106 4.74 -10.27 -13.02
CA SER A 106 5.36 -11.45 -13.64
C SER A 106 5.82 -11.22 -15.09
N ARG A 107 5.36 -10.14 -15.74
CA ARG A 107 5.60 -9.85 -17.16
C ARG A 107 6.21 -8.46 -17.39
N ALA A 108 5.93 -7.50 -16.54
CA ALA A 108 6.51 -6.16 -16.58
C ALA A 108 7.88 -6.10 -15.91
N SER A 109 8.69 -5.11 -16.30
CA SER A 109 9.93 -4.84 -15.57
C SER A 109 9.63 -4.29 -14.16
N ALA A 110 10.47 -4.64 -13.17
CA ALA A 110 10.34 -4.13 -11.81
C ALA A 110 10.39 -2.59 -11.76
N MET A 111 11.20 -1.97 -12.64
CA MET A 111 11.32 -0.53 -12.77
C MET A 111 10.02 0.10 -13.28
N SER A 112 9.50 -0.37 -14.43
CA SER A 112 8.24 0.14 -15.00
C SER A 112 7.10 -0.02 -13.99
N SER A 113 7.01 -1.18 -13.34
CA SER A 113 6.00 -1.49 -12.32
C SER A 113 6.06 -0.51 -11.15
N SER A 114 7.26 -0.23 -10.62
CA SER A 114 7.44 0.69 -9.49
C SER A 114 7.07 2.15 -9.84
N ILE A 115 7.41 2.60 -11.04
CA ILE A 115 7.07 3.95 -11.51
C ILE A 115 5.54 4.07 -11.72
N ILE A 116 4.92 3.07 -12.35
CA ILE A 116 3.46 3.07 -12.55
C ILE A 116 2.74 3.03 -11.20
N GLU A 117 3.16 2.17 -10.27
CA GLU A 117 2.56 2.08 -8.94
C GLU A 117 2.69 3.38 -8.13
N ALA A 118 3.80 4.09 -8.24
CA ALA A 118 3.95 5.39 -7.59
C ALA A 118 2.90 6.40 -8.03
N SER A 119 2.37 6.28 -9.25
CA SER A 119 1.29 7.13 -9.74
C SER A 119 -0.03 6.95 -9.00
N ALA A 120 -0.21 5.85 -8.23
CA ALA A 120 -1.40 5.63 -7.40
C ALA A 120 -1.69 6.81 -6.46
N ASN A 121 -0.63 7.40 -5.89
CA ASN A 121 -0.76 8.54 -4.99
C ASN A 121 -1.32 9.78 -5.69
N PHE A 122 -0.86 10.02 -6.92
CA PHE A 122 -1.38 11.11 -7.77
C PHE A 122 -2.82 10.81 -8.22
N LEU A 123 -3.09 9.59 -8.69
CA LEU A 123 -4.44 9.17 -9.09
C LEU A 123 -5.44 9.26 -7.94
N ALA A 124 -5.05 8.91 -6.71
CA ALA A 124 -5.91 9.06 -5.54
C ALA A 124 -6.31 10.52 -5.31
N ILE A 125 -5.38 11.47 -5.49
CA ILE A 125 -5.68 12.90 -5.37
C ILE A 125 -6.59 13.37 -6.50
N LEU A 126 -6.37 12.92 -7.73
CA LEU A 126 -7.23 13.21 -8.87
C LEU A 126 -8.65 12.64 -8.68
N PHE A 127 -8.76 11.37 -8.26
CA PHE A 127 -10.08 10.76 -8.00
C PHE A 127 -10.81 11.46 -6.85
N ALA A 128 -10.13 11.81 -5.76
CA ALA A 128 -10.71 12.57 -4.67
C ALA A 128 -11.27 13.92 -5.13
N ALA A 129 -10.60 14.57 -6.08
CA ALA A 129 -11.02 15.88 -6.60
C ALA A 129 -12.06 15.79 -7.72
N LEU A 130 -11.86 14.89 -8.71
CA LEU A 130 -12.62 14.88 -9.96
C LEU A 130 -13.75 13.85 -9.98
N ALA A 131 -13.56 12.68 -9.37
CA ALA A 131 -14.56 11.61 -9.35
C ALA A 131 -15.44 11.67 -8.09
N PHE A 132 -14.84 11.81 -6.93
CA PHE A 132 -15.57 11.80 -5.65
C PHE A 132 -15.92 13.19 -5.13
N HIS A 133 -15.35 14.25 -5.70
CA HIS A 133 -15.59 15.65 -5.30
C HIS A 133 -15.41 15.93 -3.80
N THR A 134 -14.59 15.12 -3.12
CA THR A 134 -14.32 15.26 -1.68
C THR A 134 -13.31 16.37 -1.39
N GLU A 135 -12.56 16.80 -2.40
CA GLU A 135 -11.54 17.85 -2.29
C GLU A 135 -11.48 18.70 -3.58
N ARG A 136 -10.89 19.88 -3.47
CA ARG A 136 -10.56 20.71 -4.65
C ARG A 136 -9.10 20.48 -5.02
N LEU A 137 -8.83 20.31 -6.32
CA LEU A 137 -7.49 20.32 -6.87
C LEU A 137 -6.97 21.76 -6.84
N ASN A 138 -5.72 21.93 -6.39
CA ASN A 138 -5.05 23.22 -6.35
C ASN A 138 -3.56 23.06 -6.70
N THR A 139 -2.90 24.17 -7.04
CA THR A 139 -1.48 24.18 -7.44
C THR A 139 -0.53 23.48 -6.45
N PRO A 140 -0.63 23.68 -5.10
CA PRO A 140 0.21 22.96 -4.15
C PRO A 140 0.08 21.45 -4.25
N LYS A 141 -1.13 20.92 -4.45
CA LYS A 141 -1.35 19.47 -4.59
C LYS A 141 -0.69 18.91 -5.84
N VAL A 142 -0.86 19.61 -6.96
CA VAL A 142 -0.24 19.21 -8.23
C VAL A 142 1.28 19.27 -8.14
N LEU A 143 1.84 20.38 -7.65
CA LEU A 143 3.29 20.54 -7.49
C LEU A 143 3.87 19.49 -6.54
N GLY A 144 3.21 19.22 -5.41
CA GLY A 144 3.65 18.20 -4.47
C GLY A 144 3.65 16.80 -5.07
N CYS A 145 2.64 16.46 -5.87
CA CYS A 145 2.59 15.20 -6.60
C CYS A 145 3.70 15.09 -7.66
N VAL A 146 3.95 16.16 -8.43
CA VAL A 146 5.01 16.16 -9.44
C VAL A 146 6.38 15.96 -8.78
N LEU A 147 6.65 16.64 -7.66
CA LEU A 147 7.90 16.47 -6.92
C LEU A 147 8.04 15.06 -6.32
N GLY A 148 6.97 14.55 -5.69
CA GLY A 148 6.97 13.20 -5.13
C GLY A 148 7.19 12.13 -6.20
N PHE A 149 6.51 12.25 -7.33
CA PHE A 149 6.66 11.33 -8.46
C PHE A 149 8.07 11.43 -9.09
N ALA A 150 8.61 12.64 -9.25
CA ALA A 150 9.96 12.85 -9.75
C ALA A 150 11.02 12.19 -8.86
N GLY A 151 10.84 12.25 -7.52
CA GLY A 151 11.72 11.57 -6.57
C GLY A 151 11.69 10.04 -6.76
N VAL A 152 10.52 9.46 -6.91
CA VAL A 152 10.37 8.00 -7.16
C VAL A 152 10.95 7.61 -8.52
N ALA A 153 10.67 8.39 -9.57
CA ALA A 153 11.21 8.15 -10.90
C ALA A 153 12.74 8.20 -10.90
N LEU A 154 13.34 9.18 -10.20
CA LEU A 154 14.78 9.33 -10.09
C LEU A 154 15.45 8.09 -9.48
N VAL A 155 14.90 7.52 -8.39
CA VAL A 155 15.45 6.32 -7.75
C VAL A 155 15.36 5.12 -8.69
N ASN A 156 14.21 4.93 -9.34
CA ASN A 156 13.99 3.78 -10.20
C ASN A 156 14.79 3.83 -11.50
N LEU A 157 14.92 5.02 -12.11
CA LEU A 157 15.69 5.20 -13.36
C LEU A 157 17.20 5.07 -13.15
N SER A 158 17.71 5.39 -11.94
CA SER A 158 19.16 5.34 -11.65
C SER A 158 19.71 3.92 -11.48
N GLY A 159 18.86 2.95 -11.23
CA GLY A 159 19.25 1.55 -11.00
C GLY A 159 19.01 0.61 -12.19
N ALA A 160 18.71 1.13 -13.39
CA ALA A 160 18.18 0.29 -14.47
C ALA A 160 18.96 0.38 -15.78
N ASP A 161 19.10 -0.77 -16.44
CA ASP A 161 19.61 -0.93 -17.82
C ASP A 161 18.57 -0.55 -18.90
N GLY A 162 17.70 0.35 -18.59
CA GLY A 162 17.01 1.33 -19.42
C GLY A 162 16.12 0.91 -20.59
N THR A 163 15.43 -0.22 -20.62
CA THR A 163 14.38 -0.43 -21.62
C THR A 163 12.98 -0.18 -21.04
N PHE A 164 12.36 0.94 -21.42
CA PHE A 164 10.94 1.19 -21.20
C PHE A 164 10.16 0.41 -22.29
N GLY A 165 9.53 -0.69 -21.88
CA GLY A 165 8.54 -1.38 -22.71
C GLY A 165 7.15 -1.14 -22.12
N PHE A 166 6.10 -1.13 -22.93
CA PHE A 166 4.72 -1.16 -22.47
C PHE A 166 4.00 -2.32 -23.15
N THR A 167 3.56 -3.26 -22.35
CA THR A 167 2.70 -4.37 -22.78
C THR A 167 1.39 -4.34 -22.01
N LEU A 168 0.28 -4.68 -22.65
CA LEU A 168 -1.04 -4.64 -22.00
C LEU A 168 -1.16 -5.65 -20.86
N ASP A 169 -0.52 -6.79 -21.00
CA ASP A 169 -0.53 -7.90 -20.03
C ASP A 169 0.56 -7.80 -18.95
N GLY A 170 1.47 -6.84 -19.08
CA GLY A 170 2.46 -6.47 -18.08
C GLY A 170 2.12 -5.13 -17.44
N GLU A 171 2.64 -4.04 -18.02
CA GLU A 171 2.46 -2.68 -17.51
C GLU A 171 0.98 -2.25 -17.47
N GLY A 172 0.14 -2.72 -18.40
CA GLY A 172 -1.30 -2.47 -18.39
C GLY A 172 -2.00 -3.07 -17.15
N PHE A 173 -1.60 -4.25 -16.70
CA PHE A 173 -2.11 -4.86 -15.47
C PHE A 173 -1.60 -4.11 -14.24
N ILE A 174 -0.34 -3.68 -14.22
CA ILE A 174 0.16 -2.80 -13.14
C ILE A 174 -0.64 -1.49 -13.07
N LEU A 175 -0.96 -0.89 -14.21
CA LEU A 175 -1.81 0.31 -14.25
C LEU A 175 -3.22 0.03 -13.70
N ALA A 176 -3.83 -1.12 -14.05
CA ALA A 176 -5.13 -1.52 -13.50
C ALA A 176 -5.07 -1.70 -11.97
N SER A 177 -4.00 -2.33 -11.46
CA SER A 177 -3.71 -2.42 -10.03
C SER A 177 -3.63 -1.03 -9.38
N THR A 178 -2.85 -0.15 -9.99
CA THR A 178 -2.62 1.23 -9.53
C THR A 178 -3.93 2.03 -9.46
N VAL A 179 -4.79 1.90 -10.47
CA VAL A 179 -6.13 2.51 -10.47
C VAL A 179 -7.00 1.94 -9.37
N ALA A 180 -7.01 0.61 -9.18
CA ALA A 180 -7.77 -0.03 -8.11
C ALA A 180 -7.30 0.42 -6.72
N GLY A 181 -6.00 0.53 -6.50
CA GLY A 181 -5.39 1.04 -5.26
C GLY A 181 -5.74 2.52 -4.99
N ALA A 182 -5.69 3.36 -6.01
CA ALA A 182 -6.06 4.76 -5.91
C ALA A 182 -7.55 4.95 -5.57
N LEU A 183 -8.44 4.19 -6.24
CA LEU A 183 -9.88 4.18 -5.94
C LEU A 183 -10.12 3.70 -4.50
N SER A 184 -9.46 2.62 -4.07
CA SER A 184 -9.61 2.09 -2.72
C SER A 184 -9.20 3.10 -1.65
N THR A 185 -8.14 3.88 -1.89
CA THR A 185 -7.70 4.94 -0.97
C THR A 185 -8.79 6.00 -0.77
N CYS A 186 -9.45 6.43 -1.84
CA CYS A 186 -10.59 7.35 -1.76
C CYS A 186 -11.78 6.73 -1.02
N LEU A 187 -12.11 5.48 -1.35
CA LEU A 187 -13.22 4.75 -0.72
C LEU A 187 -12.98 4.51 0.77
N ILE A 188 -11.75 4.19 1.18
CA ILE A 188 -11.37 4.12 2.60
C ILE A 188 -11.64 5.46 3.28
N GLY A 189 -11.20 6.58 2.66
CA GLY A 189 -11.41 7.91 3.20
C GLY A 189 -12.89 8.27 3.36
N ILE A 190 -13.73 7.83 2.43
CA ILE A 190 -15.19 8.05 2.47
C ILE A 190 -15.84 7.16 3.54
N PHE A 191 -15.60 5.86 3.47
CA PHE A 191 -16.27 4.90 4.36
C PHE A 191 -15.79 5.02 5.82
N SER A 192 -14.51 5.33 6.07
CA SER A 192 -13.98 5.47 7.44
C SER A 192 -14.49 6.70 8.19
N ARG A 193 -15.24 7.59 7.54
CA ARG A 193 -15.93 8.71 8.23
C ARG A 193 -17.22 8.26 8.91
N GLU A 194 -17.88 7.25 8.38
CA GLU A 194 -19.19 6.76 8.85
C GLU A 194 -19.10 5.38 9.50
N HIS A 195 -18.03 4.65 9.24
CA HIS A 195 -17.78 3.28 9.70
C HIS A 195 -16.46 3.20 10.46
N ASP A 196 -16.31 2.20 11.30
CA ASP A 196 -15.01 1.90 11.95
C ASP A 196 -14.00 1.43 10.90
N GLY A 197 -13.03 2.29 10.56
CA GLY A 197 -12.01 1.99 9.56
C GLY A 197 -11.14 0.77 9.90
N VAL A 198 -10.98 0.43 11.19
CA VAL A 198 -10.23 -0.76 11.61
C VAL A 198 -11.06 -2.02 11.38
N LEU A 199 -12.38 -1.97 11.67
CA LEU A 199 -13.30 -3.05 11.34
C LEU A 199 -13.32 -3.30 9.83
N LEU A 200 -13.42 -2.22 9.03
CA LEU A 200 -13.40 -2.34 7.57
C LEU A 200 -12.08 -2.97 7.09
N ALA A 201 -10.92 -2.52 7.60
CA ALA A 201 -9.62 -3.07 7.25
C ALA A 201 -9.49 -4.56 7.58
N GLY A 202 -9.93 -4.97 8.79
CA GLY A 202 -9.89 -6.37 9.20
C GLY A 202 -10.74 -7.27 8.31
N TRP A 203 -12.01 -6.93 8.12
CA TRP A 203 -12.93 -7.76 7.38
C TRP A 203 -12.67 -7.76 5.86
N GLN A 204 -12.27 -6.63 5.27
CA GLN A 204 -11.94 -6.61 3.85
C GLN A 204 -10.68 -7.43 3.53
N PHE A 205 -9.68 -7.47 4.45
CA PHE A 205 -8.53 -8.33 4.27
C PHE A 205 -8.88 -9.81 4.47
N LEU A 206 -9.73 -10.13 5.43
CA LEU A 206 -10.17 -11.52 5.62
C LEU A 206 -10.91 -12.02 4.37
N VAL A 207 -11.90 -11.29 3.90
CA VAL A 207 -12.70 -11.66 2.72
C VAL A 207 -11.83 -11.67 1.45
N GLY A 208 -11.12 -10.57 1.19
CA GLY A 208 -10.28 -10.44 0.00
C GLY A 208 -9.11 -11.41 0.00
N GLY A 209 -8.51 -11.67 1.16
CA GLY A 209 -7.43 -12.64 1.33
C GLY A 209 -7.89 -14.08 1.05
N VAL A 210 -9.04 -14.48 1.58
CA VAL A 210 -9.64 -15.81 1.28
C VAL A 210 -9.91 -15.96 -0.21
N VAL A 211 -10.45 -14.94 -0.87
CA VAL A 211 -10.72 -14.98 -2.32
C VAL A 211 -9.40 -15.09 -3.11
N LEU A 212 -8.38 -14.28 -2.78
CA LEU A 212 -7.07 -14.38 -3.44
C LEU A 212 -6.40 -15.74 -3.22
N THR A 213 -6.51 -16.29 -2.00
CA THR A 213 -6.01 -17.63 -1.69
C THR A 213 -6.69 -18.67 -2.57
N ALA A 214 -8.02 -18.60 -2.70
CA ALA A 214 -8.77 -19.50 -3.55
C ALA A 214 -8.39 -19.35 -5.03
N ILE A 215 -8.25 -18.12 -5.53
CA ILE A 215 -7.80 -17.86 -6.91
C ILE A 215 -6.40 -18.43 -7.14
N GLY A 216 -5.42 -18.13 -6.26
CA GLY A 216 -4.06 -18.66 -6.40
C GLY A 216 -4.00 -20.17 -6.38
N PHE A 217 -4.78 -20.81 -5.50
CA PHE A 217 -4.90 -22.26 -5.44
C PHE A 217 -5.52 -22.87 -6.72
N LEU A 218 -6.63 -22.30 -7.20
CA LEU A 218 -7.30 -22.74 -8.43
C LEU A 218 -6.45 -22.53 -9.68
N MET A 219 -5.55 -21.56 -9.67
CA MET A 219 -4.55 -21.36 -10.74
C MET A 219 -3.38 -22.34 -10.68
N GLY A 220 -3.35 -23.25 -9.70
CA GLY A 220 -2.30 -24.25 -9.53
C GLY A 220 -1.11 -23.77 -8.68
N GLY A 221 -1.25 -22.67 -7.95
CA GLY A 221 -0.22 -22.17 -7.06
C GLY A 221 0.11 -23.15 -5.94
N THR A 222 1.39 -23.25 -5.61
CA THR A 222 1.91 -24.13 -4.55
C THR A 222 2.87 -23.37 -3.64
N LEU A 223 2.92 -23.78 -2.38
CA LEU A 223 3.89 -23.24 -1.41
C LEU A 223 4.66 -24.41 -0.82
N SER A 224 5.97 -24.38 -0.98
CA SER A 224 6.89 -25.43 -0.50
C SER A 224 7.92 -24.80 0.44
N PRO A 225 7.58 -24.56 1.72
CA PRO A 225 8.50 -23.92 2.64
C PRO A 225 9.76 -24.77 2.85
N THR A 226 10.92 -24.16 2.60
CA THR A 226 12.23 -24.80 2.78
C THR A 226 12.60 -24.91 4.27
N GLU A 227 12.23 -23.88 5.04
CA GLU A 227 12.42 -23.82 6.49
C GLU A 227 11.13 -23.32 7.14
N ILE A 228 10.47 -24.18 7.90
CA ILE A 228 9.13 -23.93 8.43
C ILE A 228 9.11 -22.75 9.41
N ALA A 229 10.04 -22.70 10.38
CA ALA A 229 10.01 -21.67 11.41
C ALA A 229 10.27 -20.25 10.87
N PRO A 230 11.28 -19.98 10.04
CA PRO A 230 11.47 -18.69 9.37
C PRO A 230 10.30 -18.31 8.45
N ALA A 231 9.73 -19.27 7.71
CA ALA A 231 8.59 -19.04 6.83
C ALA A 231 7.36 -18.58 7.59
N ILE A 232 7.03 -19.23 8.71
CA ILE A 232 5.92 -18.84 9.59
C ILE A 232 6.18 -17.47 10.21
N ALA A 233 7.38 -17.23 10.74
CA ALA A 233 7.74 -15.95 11.34
C ALA A 233 7.60 -14.80 10.33
N LEU A 234 8.05 -15.01 9.09
CA LEU A 234 7.97 -14.00 8.03
C LEU A 234 6.53 -13.71 7.63
N ILE A 235 5.68 -14.73 7.43
CA ILE A 235 4.28 -14.50 7.03
C ILE A 235 3.48 -13.81 8.13
N ILE A 236 3.76 -14.10 9.41
CA ILE A 236 3.18 -13.40 10.55
C ILE A 236 3.63 -11.94 10.55
N TYR A 237 4.92 -11.66 10.38
CA TYR A 237 5.43 -10.30 10.30
C TYR A 237 4.78 -9.52 9.15
N MET A 238 4.68 -10.11 7.96
CA MET A 238 4.05 -9.48 6.80
C MET A 238 2.54 -9.25 7.00
N ALA A 239 1.87 -10.15 7.71
CA ALA A 239 0.47 -9.96 8.10
C ALA A 239 0.32 -8.80 9.09
N LEU A 240 1.23 -8.69 10.08
CA LEU A 240 1.28 -7.56 11.02
C LEU A 240 1.54 -6.22 10.32
N ILE A 241 2.46 -6.17 9.33
CA ILE A 241 2.64 -4.98 8.48
C ILE A 241 1.30 -4.53 7.91
N SER A 242 0.58 -5.44 7.26
CA SER A 242 -0.72 -5.12 6.65
C SER A 242 -1.76 -4.72 7.69
N ALA A 243 -1.89 -5.47 8.78
CA ALA A 243 -2.84 -5.21 9.85
C ALA A 243 -2.65 -3.82 10.47
N VAL A 244 -1.42 -3.47 10.83
CA VAL A 244 -1.10 -2.20 11.49
C VAL A 244 -1.18 -1.03 10.50
N ALA A 245 -0.50 -1.13 9.35
CA ALA A 245 -0.41 -0.03 8.40
C ALA A 245 -1.79 0.35 7.85
N TYR A 246 -2.60 -0.60 7.39
CA TYR A 246 -3.92 -0.27 6.84
C TYR A 246 -4.93 0.16 7.91
N SER A 247 -4.86 -0.38 9.12
CA SER A 247 -5.69 0.11 10.23
C SER A 247 -5.36 1.55 10.59
N LEU A 248 -4.07 1.90 10.63
CA LEU A 248 -3.63 3.27 10.90
C LEU A 248 -3.96 4.20 9.72
N TRP A 249 -3.74 3.75 8.48
CA TRP A 249 -4.07 4.50 7.26
C TRP A 249 -5.56 4.83 7.16
N SER A 250 -6.42 3.88 7.48
CA SER A 250 -7.88 4.11 7.52
C SER A 250 -8.26 5.17 8.55
N ARG A 251 -7.63 5.16 9.73
CA ARG A 251 -7.83 6.20 10.76
C ARG A 251 -7.32 7.57 10.32
N LEU A 252 -6.19 7.61 9.61
CA LEU A 252 -5.66 8.86 9.06
C LEU A 252 -6.60 9.45 8.01
N LEU A 253 -7.10 8.62 7.09
CA LEU A 253 -8.04 9.03 6.04
C LEU A 253 -9.43 9.41 6.58
N ALA A 254 -9.83 8.86 7.73
CA ALA A 254 -11.08 9.25 8.40
C ALA A 254 -11.09 10.73 8.84
N VAL A 255 -9.92 11.27 9.23
CA VAL A 255 -9.81 12.60 9.84
C VAL A 255 -8.98 13.60 9.03
N ASN A 256 -8.39 13.17 7.91
CA ASN A 256 -7.60 14.02 7.02
C ASN A 256 -8.08 13.90 5.57
N PRO A 257 -7.88 14.96 4.75
CA PRO A 257 -8.07 14.88 3.30
C PRO A 257 -7.18 13.82 2.66
N VAL A 258 -7.68 13.15 1.62
CA VAL A 258 -6.93 12.12 0.87
C VAL A 258 -5.60 12.68 0.37
N SER A 259 -5.59 13.90 -0.18
CA SER A 259 -4.39 14.55 -0.71
C SER A 259 -3.29 14.72 0.35
N ARG A 260 -3.65 15.02 1.60
CA ARG A 260 -2.69 15.20 2.70
C ARG A 260 -2.04 13.89 3.16
N VAL A 261 -2.78 12.80 3.07
CA VAL A 261 -2.31 11.46 3.45
C VAL A 261 -1.57 10.80 2.28
N SER A 262 -2.18 10.76 1.09
CA SER A 262 -1.64 10.03 -0.06
C SER A 262 -0.28 10.54 -0.54
N VAL A 263 0.04 11.83 -0.39
CA VAL A 263 1.34 12.37 -0.77
C VAL A 263 2.50 11.70 0.00
N PHE A 264 2.26 11.19 1.20
CA PHE A 264 3.27 10.42 1.94
C PHE A 264 3.56 9.06 1.29
N GLY A 265 2.62 8.50 0.52
CA GLY A 265 2.82 7.24 -0.19
C GLY A 265 4.03 7.23 -1.14
N PHE A 266 4.49 8.40 -1.60
CA PHE A 266 5.74 8.50 -2.34
C PHE A 266 6.99 8.11 -1.52
N MET A 267 6.89 8.01 -0.19
CA MET A 267 7.97 7.49 0.65
C MET A 267 8.10 5.96 0.58
N ASN A 268 7.05 5.22 0.18
CA ASN A 268 7.08 3.75 0.15
C ASN A 268 8.24 3.19 -0.69
N PRO A 269 8.43 3.60 -1.96
CA PRO A 269 9.56 3.12 -2.76
C PRO A 269 10.91 3.50 -2.18
N VAL A 270 11.01 4.67 -1.55
CA VAL A 270 12.26 5.14 -0.93
C VAL A 270 12.63 4.27 0.27
N PHE A 271 11.66 3.99 1.15
CA PHE A 271 11.87 3.01 2.23
C PHE A 271 12.17 1.62 1.69
N GLY A 272 11.48 1.21 0.61
CA GLY A 272 11.73 -0.07 -0.05
C GLY A 272 13.16 -0.24 -0.49
N VAL A 273 13.71 0.75 -1.20
CA VAL A 273 15.11 0.75 -1.65
C VAL A 273 16.09 0.73 -0.47
N LEU A 274 15.89 1.59 0.53
CA LEU A 274 16.75 1.66 1.71
C LEU A 274 16.77 0.34 2.49
N LEU A 275 15.59 -0.23 2.73
CA LEU A 275 15.48 -1.47 3.50
C LEU A 275 15.94 -2.69 2.71
N SER A 276 15.75 -2.72 1.38
CA SER A 276 16.30 -3.76 0.52
C SER A 276 17.84 -3.73 0.51
N ALA A 277 18.43 -2.55 0.45
CA ALA A 277 19.89 -2.40 0.55
C ALA A 277 20.43 -2.90 1.89
N LEU A 278 19.74 -2.59 2.99
CA LEU A 278 20.15 -3.00 4.34
C LEU A 278 19.95 -4.50 4.61
N LEU A 279 18.82 -5.09 4.17
CA LEU A 279 18.43 -6.45 4.54
C LEU A 279 18.91 -7.51 3.55
N LEU A 280 19.01 -7.15 2.26
CA LEU A 280 19.39 -8.08 1.20
C LEU A 280 20.85 -7.88 0.74
N GLY A 281 21.54 -6.84 1.24
CA GLY A 281 22.87 -6.47 0.73
C GLY A 281 22.84 -6.05 -0.75
N GLU A 282 21.65 -5.90 -1.32
CA GLU A 282 21.48 -5.39 -2.67
C GLU A 282 21.82 -3.90 -2.63
N GLY A 283 23.09 -3.59 -2.77
CA GLY A 283 23.52 -2.24 -3.15
C GLY A 283 22.93 -1.99 -4.52
N ALA A 284 21.67 -1.55 -4.53
CA ALA A 284 21.02 -1.13 -5.77
C ALA A 284 22.01 -0.25 -6.50
N GLY A 285 22.16 -0.38 -7.81
CA GLY A 285 23.02 0.46 -8.63
C GLY A 285 22.71 1.97 -8.51
N THR A 286 21.94 2.33 -7.50
CA THR A 286 21.48 3.66 -7.13
C THR A 286 22.50 4.31 -6.20
N SER A 287 23.13 5.38 -6.63
CA SER A 287 24.10 6.10 -5.81
C SER A 287 23.44 6.67 -4.54
N PRO A 288 24.15 6.75 -3.39
CA PRO A 288 23.64 7.41 -2.19
C PRO A 288 23.15 8.84 -2.44
N VAL A 289 23.79 9.57 -3.36
CA VAL A 289 23.39 10.92 -3.76
C VAL A 289 22.00 10.92 -4.39
N THR A 290 21.72 9.96 -5.26
CA THR A 290 20.39 9.80 -5.89
C THR A 290 19.31 9.57 -4.86
N VAL A 291 19.56 8.70 -3.87
CA VAL A 291 18.60 8.43 -2.78
C VAL A 291 18.34 9.70 -1.96
N ILE A 292 19.38 10.45 -1.62
CA ILE A 292 19.25 11.72 -0.88
C ILE A 292 18.42 12.74 -1.68
N VAL A 293 18.72 12.92 -2.97
CA VAL A 293 17.98 13.86 -3.84
C VAL A 293 16.51 13.43 -3.96
N ALA A 294 16.25 12.14 -4.12
CA ALA A 294 14.88 11.61 -4.18
C ALA A 294 14.12 11.86 -2.86
N LEU A 295 14.76 11.63 -1.71
CA LEU A 295 14.19 11.96 -0.40
C LEU A 295 13.86 13.45 -0.28
N LEU A 296 14.75 14.34 -0.72
CA LEU A 296 14.51 15.79 -0.68
C LEU A 296 13.31 16.18 -1.57
N LEU A 297 13.18 15.59 -2.77
CA LEU A 297 12.04 15.82 -3.66
C LEU A 297 10.74 15.34 -3.03
N VAL A 298 10.71 14.12 -2.49
CA VAL A 298 9.52 13.55 -1.83
C VAL A 298 9.15 14.38 -0.60
N CYS A 299 10.10 14.71 0.27
CA CYS A 299 9.86 15.54 1.44
C CYS A 299 9.37 16.95 1.06
N GLY A 300 9.96 17.56 0.03
CA GLY A 300 9.51 18.84 -0.53
C GLY A 300 8.05 18.77 -1.00
N GLY A 301 7.69 17.71 -1.71
CA GLY A 301 6.31 17.44 -2.14
C GLY A 301 5.34 17.33 -0.96
N ILE A 302 5.70 16.56 0.07
CA ILE A 302 4.91 16.40 1.30
C ILE A 302 4.70 17.75 2.00
N ILE A 303 5.76 18.54 2.16
CA ILE A 303 5.71 19.86 2.81
C ILE A 303 4.77 20.79 2.04
N ILE A 304 4.89 20.85 0.70
CA ILE A 304 4.06 21.74 -0.15
C ILE A 304 2.58 21.39 -0.01
N VAL A 305 2.20 20.11 -0.07
CA VAL A 305 0.80 19.67 0.06
C VAL A 305 0.26 19.94 1.47
N ASN A 306 1.08 19.77 2.50
CA ASN A 306 0.67 19.88 3.90
C ASN A 306 0.84 21.26 4.52
N LYS A 307 1.37 22.24 3.76
CA LYS A 307 1.54 23.62 4.26
C LYS A 307 0.19 24.20 4.68
N PRO A 308 0.07 24.74 5.91
CA PRO A 308 -1.16 25.40 6.32
C PRO A 308 -1.49 26.53 5.35
N LYS A 309 -2.75 26.63 4.92
CA LYS A 309 -3.19 27.84 4.21
C LYS A 309 -2.99 29.01 5.15
N LYS A 310 -2.22 30.01 4.73
CA LYS A 310 -2.28 31.31 5.39
C LYS A 310 -3.73 31.80 5.30
N ALA A 311 -4.33 32.04 6.46
CA ALA A 311 -5.66 32.62 6.58
C ALA A 311 -5.68 34.01 5.93
#